data_667995f644b173d3c04b611824057c3b
#
_entry.id   667995f644b173d3c04b611824057c3b
#
_cell.length_a   1.000
_cell.length_b   1.000
_cell.length_c   1.000
_cell.angle_alpha   90.00
_cell.angle_beta   90.00
_cell.angle_gamma   90.00
#
_symmetry.space_group_name_H-M   'P 1'
#
loop_
_entity.id
_entity.type
_entity.pdbx_description
1 polymer ?
#
loop_
_entity_poly.entity_id
_entity_poly.type
_entity_poly.pdbx_seq_one_letter_code
_entity_poly.pdbx_strand_id
1 'polypeptide(L)'
;MLQAQKIETNDTIELRSKNSFVWLGRADFVVNSGGIKHFPELLERRIAPLLEKTCPGCAYFLYGEKDSRLGEQLVLYVEQTGEEKRRLALEAGLEQFLGKYEVPKKIYFIEAFAYTPTRKINRHATATSL
;
A
#
# COMPACT_ATOMS: atom_id res chain seq x y z
N MET A 1 4.12 21.67 12.22
CA MET A 1 3.40 20.43 11.96
C MET A 1 2.75 20.47 10.58
N LEU A 2 2.93 19.42 9.80
CA LEU A 2 2.29 19.29 8.50
C LEU A 2 0.87 18.73 8.67
N GLN A 3 -0.03 19.20 7.84
CA GLN A 3 -1.42 18.80 7.92
C GLN A 3 -1.88 18.24 6.58
N ALA A 4 -2.44 17.05 6.59
CA ALA A 4 -3.03 16.44 5.40
C ALA A 4 -4.41 17.02 5.18
N GLN A 5 -4.73 17.33 3.92
CA GLN A 5 -6.03 17.88 3.54
C GLN A 5 -6.64 17.03 2.44
N LYS A 6 -7.97 16.93 2.45
CA LYS A 6 -8.73 16.25 1.41
C LYS A 6 -9.17 17.27 0.37
N ILE A 7 -8.93 16.96 -0.90
CA ILE A 7 -9.37 17.80 -2.02
C ILE A 7 -10.55 17.16 -2.76
N GLU A 8 -11.19 17.90 -3.68
CA GLU A 8 -12.40 17.44 -4.37
C GLU A 8 -12.23 16.15 -5.16
N THR A 9 -11.03 15.86 -5.62
CA THR A 9 -10.74 14.62 -6.36
C THR A 9 -10.59 13.41 -5.45
N ASN A 10 -10.89 13.55 -4.15
CA ASN A 10 -10.74 12.51 -3.15
C ASN A 10 -9.30 12.07 -2.92
N ASP A 11 -8.35 12.93 -3.26
CA ASP A 11 -6.94 12.72 -2.95
C ASP A 11 -6.58 13.43 -1.66
N THR A 12 -5.53 12.96 -0.99
CA THR A 12 -4.98 13.65 0.17
C THR A 12 -3.66 14.29 -0.19
N ILE A 13 -3.39 15.44 0.39
CA ILE A 13 -2.14 16.16 0.19
C ILE A 13 -1.58 16.55 1.55
N GLU A 14 -0.26 16.77 1.59
CA GLU A 14 0.42 17.27 2.77
C GLU A 14 0.91 18.69 2.46
N LEU A 15 0.38 19.67 3.20
CA LEU A 15 0.73 21.06 2.98
C LEU A 15 2.05 21.36 3.69
N ARG A 16 3.09 21.73 2.94
CA ARG A 16 4.41 22.04 3.47
C ARG A 16 4.70 23.54 3.57
N SER A 17 4.05 24.31 2.73
CA SER A 17 4.15 25.77 2.74
C SER A 17 2.92 26.34 2.04
N LYS A 18 2.83 27.67 1.92
CA LYS A 18 1.68 28.31 1.27
C LYS A 18 1.41 27.80 -0.15
N ASN A 19 2.46 27.48 -0.91
CA ASN A 19 2.33 27.12 -2.31
C ASN A 19 2.94 25.75 -2.63
N SER A 20 3.24 24.95 -1.60
CA SER A 20 3.90 23.66 -1.77
C SER A 20 3.14 22.57 -1.04
N PHE A 21 2.96 21.44 -1.69
CA PHE A 21 2.31 20.29 -1.09
C PHE A 21 2.91 19.00 -1.64
N VAL A 22 2.72 17.91 -0.89
CA VAL A 22 3.10 16.56 -1.30
C VAL A 22 1.83 15.72 -1.40
N TRP A 23 1.66 15.06 -2.53
CA TRP A 23 0.53 14.15 -2.71
C TRP A 23 0.76 12.86 -1.92
N LEU A 24 -0.17 12.52 -1.03
CA LEU A 24 -0.07 11.35 -0.16
C LEU A 24 -0.86 10.15 -0.68
N GLY A 25 -1.80 10.37 -1.60
CA GLY A 25 -2.63 9.31 -2.14
C GLY A 25 -4.11 9.61 -2.00
N ARG A 26 -4.94 8.63 -2.37
CA ARG A 26 -6.38 8.78 -2.30
C ARG A 26 -6.88 8.56 -0.88
N ALA A 27 -7.83 9.40 -0.47
CA ALA A 27 -8.41 9.32 0.88
C ALA A 27 -9.10 7.96 1.13
N ASP A 28 -9.65 7.35 0.08
CA ASP A 28 -10.33 6.06 0.19
C ASP A 28 -9.42 4.92 0.62
N PHE A 29 -8.11 5.06 0.37
CA PHE A 29 -7.14 4.01 0.62
C PHE A 29 -6.37 4.18 1.91
N VAL A 30 -6.61 5.27 2.66
CA VAL A 30 -5.92 5.49 3.93
C VAL A 30 -6.20 4.34 4.88
N VAL A 31 -5.16 3.80 5.48
CA VAL A 31 -5.24 2.69 6.44
C VAL A 31 -5.01 3.24 7.83
N ASN A 32 -5.95 3.02 8.73
CA ASN A 32 -5.84 3.49 10.12
C ASN A 32 -5.56 2.26 11.01
N SER A 33 -4.30 2.11 11.40
CA SER A 33 -3.84 0.97 12.18
C SER A 33 -3.36 1.44 13.55
N GLY A 34 -4.09 1.06 14.59
CA GLY A 34 -3.74 1.42 15.95
C GLY A 34 -3.63 2.91 16.19
N GLY A 35 -4.44 3.71 15.48
CA GLY A 35 -4.40 5.17 15.58
C GLY A 35 -3.37 5.83 14.67
N ILE A 36 -2.59 5.05 13.96
CA ILE A 36 -1.59 5.57 13.01
C ILE A 36 -2.17 5.50 11.60
N LYS A 37 -2.18 6.64 10.90
CA LYS A 37 -2.66 6.69 9.52
C LYS A 37 -1.52 6.37 8.56
N HIS A 38 -1.78 5.43 7.66
CA HIS A 38 -0.85 5.06 6.60
C HIS A 38 -1.43 5.44 5.25
N PHE A 39 -0.57 5.90 4.35
CA PHE A 39 -0.95 6.28 3.00
C PHE A 39 -0.36 5.25 2.02
N PRO A 40 -1.15 4.25 1.62
CA PRO A 40 -0.63 3.12 0.84
C PRO A 40 0.14 3.51 -0.41
N GLU A 41 -0.39 4.47 -1.18
CA GLU A 41 0.26 4.85 -2.43
C GLU A 41 1.62 5.51 -2.21
N LEU A 42 1.80 6.22 -1.10
CA LEU A 42 3.09 6.78 -0.73
C LEU A 42 4.08 5.67 -0.38
N LEU A 43 3.63 4.71 0.43
CA LEU A 43 4.46 3.57 0.82
C LEU A 43 4.80 2.68 -0.38
N GLU A 44 3.86 2.51 -1.31
CA GLU A 44 4.09 1.75 -2.54
C GLU A 44 5.24 2.33 -3.34
N ARG A 45 5.31 3.65 -3.43
CA ARG A 45 6.42 4.32 -4.13
C ARG A 45 7.75 4.09 -3.43
N ARG A 46 7.73 4.05 -2.10
CA ARG A 46 8.96 3.82 -1.31
C ARG A 46 9.48 2.41 -1.47
N ILE A 47 8.62 1.42 -1.64
CA ILE A 47 9.03 0.02 -1.82
C ILE A 47 9.18 -0.39 -3.28
N ALA A 48 8.91 0.50 -4.23
CA ALA A 48 9.02 0.19 -5.64
C ALA A 48 10.40 -0.41 -6.03
N PRO A 49 11.53 0.13 -5.56
CA PRO A 49 12.83 -0.48 -5.89
C PRO A 49 12.97 -1.91 -5.39
N LEU A 50 12.38 -2.22 -4.24
CA LEU A 50 12.41 -3.57 -3.70
C LEU A 50 11.59 -4.53 -4.57
N LEU A 51 10.40 -4.12 -4.98
CA LEU A 51 9.53 -4.94 -5.83
C LEU A 51 10.16 -5.15 -7.20
N GLU A 52 10.81 -4.13 -7.75
CA GLU A 52 11.51 -4.22 -9.01
C GLU A 52 12.63 -5.27 -8.95
N LYS A 53 13.31 -5.35 -7.82
CA LYS A 53 14.40 -6.30 -7.60
C LYS A 53 13.89 -7.72 -7.34
N THR A 54 12.84 -7.86 -6.54
CA THR A 54 12.36 -9.18 -6.10
C THR A 54 11.28 -9.77 -6.99
N CYS A 55 10.46 -8.93 -7.58
CA CYS A 55 9.33 -9.34 -8.44
C CYS A 55 9.24 -8.40 -9.64
N PRO A 56 10.23 -8.41 -10.57
CA PRO A 56 10.20 -7.50 -11.71
C PRO A 56 8.92 -7.63 -12.52
N GLY A 57 8.30 -6.50 -12.83
CA GLY A 57 7.09 -6.46 -13.66
C GLY A 57 5.81 -6.90 -12.98
N CYS A 58 5.84 -7.26 -11.71
CA CYS A 58 4.63 -7.64 -10.98
C CYS A 58 3.85 -6.42 -10.53
N ALA A 59 2.54 -6.45 -10.67
CA ALA A 59 1.69 -5.45 -10.05
C ALA A 59 1.62 -5.71 -8.54
N TYR A 60 1.48 -4.67 -7.77
CA TYR A 60 1.38 -4.77 -6.32
C TYR A 60 0.65 -3.56 -5.76
N PHE A 61 0.08 -3.73 -4.58
CA PHE A 61 -0.50 -2.60 -3.84
C PHE A 61 -0.60 -2.94 -2.36
N LEU A 62 -0.73 -1.90 -1.54
CA LEU A 62 -0.99 -2.03 -0.12
C LEU A 62 -2.46 -1.73 0.16
N TYR A 63 -3.04 -2.43 1.11
CA TYR A 63 -4.45 -2.27 1.43
C TYR A 63 -4.69 -2.54 2.92
N GLY A 64 -5.77 -1.96 3.46
CA GLY A 64 -6.14 -2.18 4.85
C GLY A 64 -7.03 -3.41 5.00
N GLU A 65 -6.63 -4.34 5.84
CA GLU A 65 -7.43 -5.50 6.23
C GLU A 65 -7.95 -5.29 7.63
N LYS A 66 -9.21 -5.61 7.88
CA LYS A 66 -9.79 -5.45 9.21
C LYS A 66 -9.03 -6.29 10.24
N ASP A 67 -8.72 -5.68 11.37
CA ASP A 67 -8.03 -6.32 12.49
C ASP A 67 -8.74 -5.99 13.79
N SER A 68 -9.00 -6.99 14.61
CA SER A 68 -9.75 -6.81 15.85
C SER A 68 -9.04 -5.95 16.90
N ARG A 69 -7.70 -5.89 16.84
CA ARG A 69 -6.92 -5.13 17.82
C ARG A 69 -6.57 -3.72 17.34
N LEU A 70 -6.28 -3.58 16.07
CA LEU A 70 -5.76 -2.33 15.51
C LEU A 70 -6.79 -1.53 14.72
N GLY A 71 -7.96 -2.10 14.48
CA GLY A 71 -8.96 -1.55 13.57
C GLY A 71 -8.69 -2.02 12.14
N GLU A 72 -7.53 -1.67 11.60
CA GLU A 72 -7.05 -2.16 10.32
C GLU A 72 -5.58 -2.52 10.43
N GLN A 73 -5.12 -3.41 9.59
CA GLN A 73 -3.70 -3.72 9.45
C GLN A 73 -3.30 -3.60 7.98
N LEU A 74 -2.07 -3.16 7.78
CA LEU A 74 -1.52 -2.97 6.43
C LEU A 74 -1.12 -4.32 5.85
N VAL A 75 -1.54 -4.59 4.62
CA VAL A 75 -1.27 -5.85 3.91
C VAL A 75 -0.76 -5.54 2.51
N LEU A 76 0.23 -6.30 2.05
CA LEU A 76 0.77 -6.18 0.69
C LEU A 76 0.18 -7.26 -0.19
N TYR A 77 -0.33 -6.87 -1.35
CA TYR A 77 -0.82 -7.78 -2.40
C TYR A 77 0.13 -7.73 -3.58
N VAL A 78 0.55 -8.89 -4.06
CA VAL A 78 1.44 -9.02 -5.21
C VAL A 78 0.78 -9.93 -6.24
N GLU A 79 0.70 -9.47 -7.49
CA GLU A 79 0.13 -10.27 -8.57
C GLU A 79 1.16 -11.27 -9.10
N GLN A 80 1.19 -12.42 -8.47
CA GLN A 80 2.07 -13.51 -8.86
C GLN A 80 1.73 -14.77 -8.08
N THR A 81 1.99 -15.96 -8.66
CA THR A 81 1.98 -17.20 -7.90
C THR A 81 3.11 -17.14 -6.86
N GLY A 82 2.74 -17.41 -5.61
CA GLY A 82 3.68 -17.24 -4.51
C GLY A 82 4.76 -18.31 -4.46
N GLU A 83 6.00 -17.88 -4.38
CA GLU A 83 7.14 -18.73 -4.07
C GLU A 83 7.66 -18.32 -2.69
N GLU A 84 7.97 -19.28 -1.86
CA GLU A 84 8.44 -19.03 -0.50
C GLU A 84 9.71 -18.17 -0.48
N LYS A 85 10.62 -18.40 -1.43
CA LYS A 85 11.84 -17.59 -1.53
C LYS A 85 11.56 -16.11 -1.76
N ARG A 86 10.57 -15.80 -2.60
CA ARG A 86 10.18 -14.42 -2.85
C ARG A 86 9.53 -13.79 -1.63
N ARG A 87 8.72 -14.54 -0.92
CA ARG A 87 8.10 -14.07 0.31
C ARG A 87 9.16 -13.68 1.33
N LEU A 88 10.15 -14.54 1.54
CA LEU A 88 11.23 -14.27 2.48
C LEU A 88 12.05 -13.05 2.07
N ALA A 89 12.36 -12.94 0.78
CA ALA A 89 13.11 -11.80 0.27
C ALA A 89 12.34 -10.49 0.42
N LEU A 90 11.03 -10.51 0.17
CA LEU A 90 10.17 -9.34 0.37
C LEU A 90 10.09 -8.96 1.84
N GLU A 91 9.86 -9.92 2.72
CA GLU A 91 9.76 -9.64 4.16
C GLU A 91 11.04 -9.01 4.69
N ALA A 92 12.19 -9.56 4.32
CA ALA A 92 13.46 -9.01 4.75
C ALA A 92 13.71 -7.60 4.19
N GLY A 93 13.38 -7.38 2.92
CA GLY A 93 13.57 -6.10 2.27
C GLY A 93 12.63 -5.01 2.77
N LEU A 94 11.38 -5.36 3.07
CA LEU A 94 10.40 -4.38 3.53
C LEU A 94 10.86 -3.67 4.81
N GLU A 95 11.51 -4.38 5.71
CA GLU A 95 12.03 -3.79 6.94
C GLU A 95 13.12 -2.75 6.68
N GLN A 96 13.81 -2.82 5.55
CA GLN A 96 14.84 -1.87 5.17
C GLN A 96 14.27 -0.60 4.53
N PHE A 97 13.13 -0.71 3.86
CA PHE A 97 12.53 0.40 3.11
C PHE A 97 11.47 1.15 3.89
N LEU A 98 10.88 0.52 4.90
CA LEU A 98 9.76 1.07 5.66
C LEU A 98 10.10 1.16 7.15
N GLY A 99 9.45 2.10 7.82
CA GLY A 99 9.56 2.22 9.26
C GLY A 99 8.86 1.07 9.98
N LYS A 100 9.14 0.92 11.26
CA LYS A 100 8.65 -0.17 12.10
C LYS A 100 7.13 -0.40 12.00
N TYR A 101 6.36 0.68 11.99
CA TYR A 101 4.89 0.60 11.96
C TYR A 101 4.31 0.62 10.54
N GLU A 102 5.17 0.77 9.54
CA GLU A 102 4.77 0.83 8.13
C GLU A 102 4.92 -0.52 7.43
N VAL A 103 5.55 -1.49 8.06
CA VAL A 103 5.77 -2.81 7.46
C VAL A 103 4.45 -3.59 7.43
N PRO A 104 4.05 -4.10 6.25
CA PRO A 104 2.83 -4.89 6.15
C PRO A 104 2.86 -6.12 7.05
N LYS A 105 1.73 -6.44 7.66
CA LYS A 105 1.62 -7.60 8.54
C LYS A 105 1.54 -8.91 7.77
N LYS A 106 1.03 -8.86 6.53
CA LYS A 106 0.87 -10.03 5.67
C LYS A 106 1.23 -9.68 4.24
N ILE A 107 1.62 -10.70 3.48
CA ILE A 107 1.84 -10.60 2.04
C ILE A 107 0.97 -11.65 1.38
N TYR A 108 0.07 -11.23 0.50
CA TYR A 108 -0.76 -12.14 -0.28
C TYR A 108 -0.26 -12.16 -1.71
N PHE A 109 0.05 -13.36 -2.22
CA PHE A 109 0.34 -13.56 -3.62
C PHE A 109 -0.94 -14.00 -4.32
N ILE A 110 -1.35 -13.25 -5.32
CA ILE A 110 -2.59 -13.48 -6.05
C ILE A 110 -2.26 -13.71 -7.52
N GLU A 111 -2.81 -14.77 -8.09
CA GLU A 111 -2.54 -15.13 -9.48
C GLU A 111 -2.93 -14.01 -10.45
N ALA A 112 -4.09 -13.40 -10.23
CA ALA A 112 -4.55 -12.30 -11.08
C ALA A 112 -5.36 -11.31 -10.26
N PHE A 113 -5.01 -10.02 -10.38
CA PHE A 113 -5.76 -8.94 -9.76
C PHE A 113 -7.04 -8.64 -10.55
N ALA A 114 -8.01 -8.02 -9.88
CA ALA A 114 -9.16 -7.44 -10.54
C ALA A 114 -8.75 -6.06 -11.10
N TYR A 115 -9.18 -5.76 -12.33
CA TYR A 115 -8.87 -4.49 -12.98
C TYR A 115 -10.15 -3.78 -13.36
N THR A 116 -10.10 -2.45 -13.39
CA THR A 116 -11.20 -1.63 -13.88
C THR A 116 -11.21 -1.67 -15.42
N PRO A 117 -12.32 -1.22 -16.07
CA PRO A 117 -12.34 -1.13 -17.54
C PRO A 117 -11.22 -0.28 -18.13
N THR A 118 -10.67 0.67 -17.36
CA THR A 118 -9.54 1.50 -17.79
C THR A 118 -8.18 0.87 -17.46
N ARG A 119 -8.17 -0.39 -17.08
CA ARG A 119 -6.97 -1.17 -16.76
C ARG A 119 -6.20 -0.69 -15.53
N LYS A 120 -6.90 -0.08 -14.59
CA LYS A 120 -6.35 0.25 -13.28
C LYS A 120 -6.67 -0.87 -12.31
N ILE A 121 -5.79 -1.09 -11.32
CA ILE A 121 -6.04 -2.11 -10.31
C ILE A 121 -7.29 -1.73 -9.51
N ASN A 122 -8.23 -2.68 -9.41
CA ASN A 122 -9.36 -2.54 -8.53
C ASN A 122 -8.98 -3.17 -7.19
N ARG A 123 -8.46 -2.34 -6.28
CA ARG A 123 -7.91 -2.80 -5.01
C ARG A 123 -8.95 -3.50 -4.15
N HIS A 124 -10.14 -2.90 -4.04
CA HIS A 124 -11.20 -3.46 -3.21
C HIS A 124 -11.67 -4.81 -3.74
N ALA A 125 -11.94 -4.91 -5.04
CA ALA A 125 -12.39 -6.16 -5.65
C ALA A 125 -11.33 -7.26 -5.51
N THR A 126 -10.05 -6.91 -5.69
CA THR A 126 -8.94 -7.85 -5.52
C THR A 126 -8.88 -8.36 -4.08
N ALA A 127 -8.94 -7.45 -3.12
CA ALA A 127 -8.85 -7.81 -1.70
C ALA A 127 -10.04 -8.63 -1.23
N THR A 128 -11.24 -8.37 -1.74
CA THR A 128 -12.45 -9.09 -1.33
C THR A 128 -12.64 -10.43 -2.04
N SER A 129 -11.82 -10.74 -3.05
CA SER A 129 -11.90 -12.00 -3.78
C SER A 129 -11.21 -13.17 -3.05
N LEU A 130 -10.54 -12.89 -1.95
CA LEU A 130 -9.84 -13.91 -1.16
C LEU A 130 -10.77 -14.69 -0.25
#